data_4382a0b6f0cf483833cf6a7b987a5ff3
#
_entry.id   4382a0b6f0cf483833cf6a7b987a5ff3
#
_cell.length_a   1.000
_cell.length_b   1.000
_cell.length_c   1.000
_cell.angle_alpha   90.00
_cell.angle_beta   90.00
_cell.angle_gamma   90.00
#
_symmetry.space_group_name_H-M   'P 1'
#
loop_
_entity.id
_entity.type
_entity.pdbx_description
1 polymer ?
#
loop_
_entity_poly.entity_id
_entity_poly.type
_entity_poly.pdbx_seq_one_letter_code
_entity_poly.pdbx_strand_id
1 'polypeptide(L)'
;NRPLKFEEWDAMRTQTVFVSATPGPWELKQTKNKFVEQVIRPTGLIDPPVEIRPAKNQVDDLMHECLKVIDNNYRVLVTTLTKKMAEDLTEYLHENGIKVRYMHSDIDTLERIEIMRDLRLGVFDVLVGINLLREGLDIPECALVGILDADKEGFLRSETSLIQTIGRAARNLEGKVILYADKETKSIKNAIKETDRRRAIQVAYNKKHNILSLIHI
;
A
#
# COMPACT_ATOMS: atom_id res chain seq x y z
N ASN A 1 14.28 -8.60 32.92
CA ASN A 1 14.42 -7.57 31.89
C ASN A 1 13.06 -6.90 31.64
N ARG A 2 13.01 -5.59 31.75
CA ARG A 2 11.83 -4.78 31.37
C ARG A 2 12.13 -3.99 30.11
N PRO A 3 11.12 -3.65 29.30
CA PRO A 3 11.28 -2.72 28.20
C PRO A 3 11.76 -1.35 28.70
N LEU A 4 12.58 -0.67 27.92
CA LEU A 4 12.96 0.72 28.19
C LEU A 4 11.72 1.62 28.06
N LYS A 5 11.64 2.62 28.93
CA LYS A 5 10.73 3.74 28.74
C LYS A 5 11.29 4.66 27.66
N PHE A 6 10.41 5.47 27.04
CA PHE A 6 10.82 6.37 25.97
C PHE A 6 11.90 7.35 26.44
N GLU A 7 11.76 7.92 27.64
CA GLU A 7 12.71 8.89 28.20
C GLU A 7 14.09 8.27 28.47
N GLU A 8 14.13 7.00 28.86
CA GLU A 8 15.38 6.26 29.06
C GLU A 8 16.09 6.03 27.73
N TRP A 9 15.34 5.63 26.71
CA TRP A 9 15.85 5.46 25.36
C TRP A 9 16.35 6.79 24.79
N ASP A 10 15.58 7.87 24.94
CA ASP A 10 15.95 9.19 24.42
C ASP A 10 17.21 9.74 25.09
N ALA A 11 17.37 9.51 26.41
CA ALA A 11 18.57 9.90 27.16
C ALA A 11 19.83 9.13 26.76
N MET A 12 19.67 7.88 26.30
CA MET A 12 20.78 7.04 25.82
C MET A 12 21.17 7.36 24.36
N ARG A 13 20.31 8.03 23.65
CA ARG A 13 20.48 8.34 22.24
C ARG A 13 21.58 9.38 22.02
N THR A 14 22.49 9.08 21.13
CA THR A 14 23.52 10.00 20.69
C THR A 14 23.13 10.61 19.33
N GLN A 15 24.06 10.68 18.39
CA GLN A 15 23.76 11.11 17.02
C GLN A 15 22.87 10.08 16.32
N THR A 16 21.72 10.54 15.83
CA THR A 16 20.69 9.63 15.30
C THR A 16 20.13 10.16 13.96
N VAL A 17 20.03 9.27 12.99
CA VAL A 17 19.36 9.54 11.70
C VAL A 17 18.03 8.78 11.68
N PHE A 18 16.95 9.51 11.49
CA PHE A 18 15.61 8.93 11.34
C PHE A 18 15.29 8.75 9.86
N VAL A 19 14.85 7.54 9.50
CA VAL A 19 14.45 7.20 8.13
C VAL A 19 13.01 6.72 8.16
N SER A 20 12.14 7.36 7.39
CA SER A 20 10.72 6.99 7.30
C SER A 20 10.12 7.47 5.98
N ALA A 21 9.21 6.68 5.42
CA ALA A 21 8.38 7.13 4.30
C ALA A 21 7.31 8.16 4.73
N THR A 22 6.98 8.16 6.01
CA THR A 22 5.94 9.00 6.64
C THR A 22 6.43 9.45 8.02
N PRO A 23 7.30 10.49 8.08
CA PRO A 23 7.84 10.99 9.35
C PRO A 23 6.74 11.31 10.35
N GLY A 24 6.92 10.91 11.61
CA GLY A 24 5.97 11.15 12.67
C GLY A 24 6.06 12.57 13.26
N PRO A 25 5.05 13.04 13.99
CA PRO A 25 5.05 14.37 14.60
C PRO A 25 6.23 14.62 15.55
N TRP A 26 6.70 13.58 16.24
CA TRP A 26 7.81 13.70 17.18
C TRP A 26 9.13 13.98 16.45
N GLU A 27 9.45 13.23 15.38
CA GLU A 27 10.65 13.41 14.56
C GLU A 27 10.63 14.78 13.88
N LEU A 28 9.48 15.19 13.34
CA LEU A 28 9.32 16.52 12.74
C LEU A 28 9.55 17.63 13.75
N LYS A 29 9.10 17.46 15.01
CA LYS A 29 9.36 18.40 16.09
C LYS A 29 10.86 18.48 16.43
N GLN A 30 11.55 17.34 16.50
CA GLN A 30 12.98 17.28 16.79
C GLN A 30 13.82 17.99 15.71
N THR A 31 13.44 17.84 14.46
CA THR A 31 14.14 18.42 13.31
C THR A 31 13.64 19.82 12.93
N LYS A 32 12.72 20.40 13.70
CA LYS A 32 12.06 21.68 13.38
C LYS A 32 11.45 21.69 11.97
N ASN A 33 10.81 20.58 11.59
CA ASN A 33 10.25 20.32 10.26
C ASN A 33 11.27 20.35 9.11
N LYS A 34 12.55 20.17 9.41
CA LYS A 34 13.59 20.05 8.38
C LYS A 34 13.93 18.58 8.19
N PHE A 35 13.84 18.11 6.97
CA PHE A 35 14.21 16.75 6.58
C PHE A 35 14.67 16.73 5.13
N VAL A 36 15.44 15.70 4.78
CA VAL A 36 15.90 15.48 3.40
C VAL A 36 14.93 14.51 2.74
N GLU A 37 14.37 14.90 1.62
CA GLU A 37 13.49 14.05 0.83
C GLU A 37 14.29 13.17 -0.13
N GLN A 38 13.99 11.88 -0.14
CA GLN A 38 14.49 10.93 -1.11
C GLN A 38 13.30 10.35 -1.89
N VAL A 39 12.75 11.15 -2.79
CA VAL A 39 11.57 10.81 -3.59
C VAL A 39 11.96 10.06 -4.87
N ILE A 40 13.10 10.40 -5.44
CA ILE A 40 13.55 9.88 -6.74
C ILE A 40 13.96 8.41 -6.63
N ARG A 41 13.39 7.59 -7.50
CA ARG A 41 13.79 6.20 -7.72
C ARG A 41 14.66 6.13 -8.98
N PRO A 42 15.93 5.71 -8.89
CA PRO A 42 16.82 5.60 -10.05
C PRO A 42 16.30 4.66 -11.14
N THR A 43 15.45 3.69 -10.77
CA THR A 43 14.79 2.75 -11.68
C THR A 43 13.76 3.41 -12.60
N GLY A 44 13.37 4.65 -12.33
CA GLY A 44 12.34 5.34 -13.09
C GLY A 44 10.90 4.97 -12.73
N LEU A 45 10.69 4.04 -11.78
CA LEU A 45 9.36 3.64 -11.33
C LEU A 45 8.61 4.82 -10.72
N ILE A 46 7.37 5.00 -11.18
CA ILE A 46 6.48 6.10 -10.80
C ILE A 46 5.45 5.58 -9.78
N ASP A 47 5.06 6.41 -8.83
CA ASP A 47 3.95 6.06 -7.93
C ASP A 47 2.67 5.80 -8.73
N PRO A 48 1.82 4.83 -8.30
CA PRO A 48 0.65 4.42 -9.06
C PRO A 48 -0.41 5.54 -9.13
N PRO A 49 -1.21 5.60 -10.19
CA PRO A 49 -2.40 6.43 -10.19
C PRO A 49 -3.39 5.93 -9.15
N VAL A 50 -4.10 6.85 -8.50
CA VAL A 50 -5.11 6.56 -7.49
C VAL A 50 -6.47 7.00 -8.01
N GLU A 51 -7.41 6.07 -8.03
CA GLU A 51 -8.79 6.29 -8.45
C GLU A 51 -9.73 6.16 -7.24
N ILE A 52 -10.69 7.08 -7.11
CA ILE A 52 -11.76 6.97 -6.11
C ILE A 52 -13.00 6.45 -6.82
N ARG A 53 -13.60 5.40 -6.28
CA ARG A 53 -14.88 4.84 -6.74
C ARG A 53 -15.89 4.77 -5.63
N PRO A 54 -17.21 4.82 -5.91
CA PRO A 54 -18.25 4.68 -4.89
C PRO A 54 -18.12 3.37 -4.12
N ALA A 55 -18.35 3.43 -2.80
CA ALA A 55 -18.35 2.23 -1.96
C ALA A 55 -19.57 1.32 -2.25
N LYS A 56 -20.62 1.86 -2.83
CA LYS A 56 -21.77 1.07 -3.30
C LYS A 56 -21.31 0.10 -4.39
N ASN A 57 -21.56 -1.18 -4.23
CA ASN A 57 -21.14 -2.27 -5.12
C ASN A 57 -19.60 -2.43 -5.22
N GLN A 58 -18.86 -2.01 -4.21
CA GLN A 58 -17.40 -2.09 -4.19
C GLN A 58 -16.85 -3.50 -4.38
N VAL A 59 -17.57 -4.53 -3.93
CA VAL A 59 -17.14 -5.93 -4.02
C VAL A 59 -17.19 -6.41 -5.47
N ASP A 60 -18.29 -6.16 -6.17
CA ASP A 60 -18.47 -6.57 -7.56
C ASP A 60 -17.52 -5.81 -8.49
N ASP A 61 -17.36 -4.50 -8.29
CA ASP A 61 -16.42 -3.68 -9.06
C ASP A 61 -14.98 -4.15 -8.84
N LEU A 62 -14.59 -4.39 -7.58
CA LEU A 62 -13.28 -4.95 -7.23
C LEU A 62 -13.04 -6.30 -7.90
N MET A 63 -14.03 -7.19 -7.88
CA MET A 63 -13.92 -8.52 -8.52
C MET A 63 -13.63 -8.38 -10.01
N HIS A 64 -14.35 -7.52 -10.73
CA HIS A 64 -14.10 -7.26 -12.15
C HIS A 64 -12.68 -6.71 -12.41
N GLU A 65 -12.21 -5.82 -11.55
CA GLU A 65 -10.85 -5.29 -11.66
C GLU A 65 -9.79 -6.36 -11.34
N CYS A 66 -10.06 -7.24 -10.36
CA CYS A 66 -9.19 -8.39 -10.09
C CYS A 66 -9.03 -9.29 -11.33
N LEU A 67 -10.13 -9.64 -11.99
CA LEU A 67 -10.09 -10.49 -13.19
C LEU A 67 -9.23 -9.87 -14.31
N LYS A 68 -9.37 -8.56 -14.59
CA LYS A 68 -8.55 -7.86 -15.58
C LYS A 68 -7.06 -7.93 -15.27
N VAL A 69 -6.69 -7.84 -13.99
CA VAL A 69 -5.29 -7.86 -13.55
C VAL A 69 -4.73 -9.29 -13.60
N ILE A 70 -5.54 -10.27 -13.22
CA ILE A 70 -5.19 -11.69 -13.24
C ILE A 70 -4.97 -12.17 -14.67
N ASP A 71 -5.80 -11.74 -15.62
CA ASP A 71 -5.67 -12.08 -17.05
C ASP A 71 -4.31 -11.62 -17.63
N ASN A 72 -3.73 -10.56 -17.06
CA ASN A 72 -2.38 -10.08 -17.39
C ASN A 72 -1.27 -10.71 -16.52
N ASN A 73 -1.60 -11.77 -15.77
CA ASN A 73 -0.67 -12.49 -14.90
C ASN A 73 -0.05 -11.65 -13.77
N TYR A 74 -0.75 -10.60 -13.33
CA TYR A 74 -0.38 -9.79 -12.18
C TYR A 74 -1.12 -10.21 -10.91
N ARG A 75 -0.74 -9.60 -9.78
CA ARG A 75 -1.28 -9.89 -8.44
C ARG A 75 -2.04 -8.71 -7.89
N VAL A 76 -2.95 -9.01 -6.97
CA VAL A 76 -3.83 -8.03 -6.35
C VAL A 76 -3.69 -8.08 -4.83
N LEU A 77 -3.62 -6.92 -4.21
CA LEU A 77 -3.75 -6.74 -2.76
C LEU A 77 -5.06 -6.05 -2.43
N VAL A 78 -5.79 -6.56 -1.46
CA VAL A 78 -7.06 -5.97 -1.00
C VAL A 78 -7.01 -5.73 0.50
N THR A 79 -7.36 -4.53 0.93
CA THR A 79 -7.47 -4.21 2.35
C THR A 79 -8.91 -3.98 2.77
N THR A 80 -9.31 -4.66 3.86
CA THR A 80 -10.61 -4.52 4.52
C THR A 80 -10.45 -3.90 5.91
N LEU A 81 -11.55 -3.61 6.59
CA LEU A 81 -11.54 -3.04 7.94
C LEU A 81 -11.66 -4.09 9.05
N THR A 82 -12.28 -5.22 8.76
CA THR A 82 -12.57 -6.25 9.76
C THR A 82 -12.23 -7.65 9.28
N LYS A 83 -11.97 -8.57 10.23
CA LYS A 83 -11.78 -9.99 9.95
C LYS A 83 -12.94 -10.56 9.16
N LYS A 84 -14.16 -10.35 9.65
CA LYS A 84 -15.36 -10.86 9.01
C LYS A 84 -15.46 -10.41 7.56
N MET A 85 -15.26 -9.13 7.29
CA MET A 85 -15.28 -8.61 5.91
C MET A 85 -14.19 -9.24 5.03
N ALA A 86 -13.01 -9.51 5.60
CA ALA A 86 -11.94 -10.19 4.86
C ALA A 86 -12.29 -11.65 4.55
N GLU A 87 -12.88 -12.35 5.50
CA GLU A 87 -13.33 -13.73 5.34
C GLU A 87 -14.46 -13.82 4.32
N ASP A 88 -15.53 -13.03 4.48
CA ASP A 88 -16.67 -12.97 3.57
C ASP A 88 -16.23 -12.61 2.12
N LEU A 89 -15.31 -11.65 1.97
CA LEU A 89 -14.76 -11.29 0.67
C LEU A 89 -13.93 -12.43 0.06
N THR A 90 -13.13 -13.11 0.86
CA THR A 90 -12.31 -14.22 0.40
C THR A 90 -13.19 -15.35 -0.11
N GLU A 91 -14.24 -15.71 0.64
CA GLU A 91 -15.22 -16.71 0.24
C GLU A 91 -15.92 -16.32 -1.07
N TYR A 92 -16.42 -15.09 -1.16
CA TYR A 92 -17.08 -14.57 -2.35
C TYR A 92 -16.18 -14.62 -3.60
N LEU A 93 -14.92 -14.17 -3.50
CA LEU A 93 -13.99 -14.21 -4.61
C LEU A 93 -13.65 -15.66 -5.02
N HIS A 94 -13.51 -16.56 -4.04
CA HIS A 94 -13.24 -17.98 -4.28
C HIS A 94 -14.42 -18.67 -4.99
N GLU A 95 -15.65 -18.42 -4.57
CA GLU A 95 -16.87 -18.94 -5.22
C GLU A 95 -17.00 -18.48 -6.67
N ASN A 96 -16.46 -17.30 -6.99
CA ASN A 96 -16.40 -16.75 -8.36
C ASN A 96 -15.14 -17.18 -9.13
N GLY A 97 -14.42 -18.21 -8.67
CA GLY A 97 -13.32 -18.83 -9.39
C GLY A 97 -11.97 -18.11 -9.28
N ILE A 98 -11.85 -17.11 -8.43
CA ILE A 98 -10.59 -16.39 -8.21
C ILE A 98 -9.75 -17.14 -7.16
N LYS A 99 -8.47 -17.36 -7.44
CA LYS A 99 -7.53 -17.92 -6.49
C LYS A 99 -7.16 -16.84 -5.47
N VAL A 100 -7.76 -16.88 -4.31
CA VAL A 100 -7.63 -15.87 -3.26
C VAL A 100 -7.17 -16.50 -1.95
N ARG A 101 -6.42 -15.75 -1.17
CA ARG A 101 -6.03 -16.14 0.20
C ARG A 101 -6.25 -14.97 1.16
N TYR A 102 -6.67 -15.28 2.38
CA TYR A 102 -6.77 -14.31 3.46
C TYR A 102 -5.53 -14.39 4.36
N MET A 103 -4.95 -13.24 4.67
CA MET A 103 -3.84 -13.13 5.62
C MET A 103 -4.34 -12.59 6.96
N HIS A 104 -4.37 -13.46 7.96
CA HIS A 104 -4.73 -13.09 9.33
C HIS A 104 -3.67 -12.20 10.00
N SER A 105 -4.10 -11.41 10.99
CA SER A 105 -3.19 -10.61 11.81
C SER A 105 -2.27 -11.44 12.69
N ASP A 106 -2.69 -12.66 13.03
CA ASP A 106 -2.06 -13.52 14.03
C ASP A 106 -1.17 -14.62 13.40
N ILE A 107 -0.90 -14.51 12.11
CA ILE A 107 -0.02 -15.41 11.35
C ILE A 107 1.42 -15.29 11.88
N ASP A 108 2.09 -16.41 12.04
CA ASP A 108 3.50 -16.40 12.38
C ASP A 108 4.39 -15.91 11.22
N THR A 109 5.64 -15.65 11.51
CA THR A 109 6.57 -15.09 10.52
C THR A 109 6.85 -16.05 9.37
N LEU A 110 6.93 -17.37 9.63
CA LEU A 110 7.24 -18.37 8.60
C LEU A 110 6.06 -18.52 7.64
N GLU A 111 4.86 -18.69 8.17
CA GLU A 111 3.64 -18.77 7.36
C GLU A 111 3.45 -17.51 6.51
N ARG A 112 3.76 -16.34 7.06
CA ARG A 112 3.71 -15.08 6.30
C ARG A 112 4.68 -15.08 5.11
N ILE A 113 5.89 -15.57 5.29
CA ILE A 113 6.88 -15.69 4.22
C ILE A 113 6.39 -16.63 3.12
N GLU A 114 5.79 -17.75 3.51
CA GLU A 114 5.20 -18.71 2.56
C GLU A 114 4.04 -18.10 1.75
N ILE A 115 3.11 -17.40 2.41
CA ILE A 115 2.02 -16.70 1.74
C ILE A 115 2.55 -15.70 0.71
N MET A 116 3.55 -14.92 1.09
CA MET A 116 4.14 -13.93 0.20
C MET A 116 4.86 -14.56 -1.00
N ARG A 117 5.58 -15.65 -0.77
CA ARG A 117 6.21 -16.44 -1.83
C ARG A 117 5.17 -17.02 -2.78
N ASP A 118 4.12 -17.61 -2.25
CA ASP A 118 3.06 -18.25 -3.03
C ASP A 118 2.30 -17.22 -3.89
N LEU A 119 2.02 -16.02 -3.35
CA LEU A 119 1.45 -14.92 -4.11
C LEU A 119 2.35 -14.53 -5.29
N ARG A 120 3.64 -14.35 -5.05
CA ARG A 120 4.60 -13.98 -6.10
C ARG A 120 4.73 -15.06 -7.17
N LEU A 121 4.71 -16.34 -6.78
CA LEU A 121 4.76 -17.49 -7.70
C LEU A 121 3.43 -17.73 -8.45
N GLY A 122 2.34 -17.07 -8.06
CA GLY A 122 1.03 -17.24 -8.70
C GLY A 122 0.30 -18.51 -8.28
N VAL A 123 0.62 -19.07 -7.12
CA VAL A 123 -0.19 -20.15 -6.52
C VAL A 123 -1.60 -19.64 -6.26
N PHE A 124 -1.72 -18.37 -5.89
CA PHE A 124 -2.96 -17.62 -5.85
C PHE A 124 -2.72 -16.18 -6.35
N ASP A 125 -3.78 -15.46 -6.70
CA ASP A 125 -3.70 -14.20 -7.43
C ASP A 125 -4.08 -12.99 -6.59
N VAL A 126 -4.95 -13.17 -5.59
CA VAL A 126 -5.47 -12.12 -4.73
C VAL A 126 -5.14 -12.39 -3.26
N LEU A 127 -4.55 -11.42 -2.59
CA LEU A 127 -4.32 -11.45 -1.15
C LEU A 127 -5.23 -10.44 -0.47
N VAL A 128 -6.11 -10.93 0.40
CA VAL A 128 -6.99 -10.11 1.23
C VAL A 128 -6.43 -10.01 2.64
N GLY A 129 -6.48 -8.83 3.25
CA GLY A 129 -6.06 -8.67 4.64
C GLY A 129 -6.56 -7.36 5.25
N ILE A 130 -6.50 -7.26 6.57
CA ILE A 130 -6.93 -6.07 7.31
C ILE A 130 -5.83 -5.02 7.30
N ASN A 131 -4.63 -5.40 7.64
CA ASN A 131 -3.46 -4.54 7.74
C ASN A 131 -2.29 -5.15 6.98
N LEU A 132 -2.27 -4.90 5.68
CA LEU A 132 -1.19 -5.34 4.80
C LEU A 132 0.03 -4.40 4.87
N LEU A 133 0.02 -3.43 5.78
CA LEU A 133 1.03 -2.36 5.87
C LEU A 133 2.27 -2.78 6.63
N ARG A 134 2.28 -3.95 7.26
CA ARG A 134 3.44 -4.40 8.02
C ARG A 134 4.66 -4.45 7.11
N GLU A 135 5.77 -3.98 7.64
CA GLU A 135 7.06 -3.91 6.97
C GLU A 135 7.45 -5.24 6.30
N GLY A 136 8.25 -5.16 5.24
CA GLY A 136 8.79 -6.34 4.57
C GLY A 136 7.92 -6.91 3.44
N LEU A 137 6.87 -6.24 2.98
CA LEU A 137 6.14 -6.62 1.78
C LEU A 137 6.77 -6.00 0.54
N ASP A 138 7.38 -6.84 -0.28
CA ASP A 138 7.93 -6.49 -1.58
C ASP A 138 7.33 -7.40 -2.64
N ILE A 139 6.37 -6.88 -3.41
CA ILE A 139 5.62 -7.62 -4.42
C ILE A 139 5.62 -6.83 -5.72
N PRO A 140 6.69 -6.95 -6.53
CA PRO A 140 6.75 -6.28 -7.83
C PRO A 140 5.63 -6.70 -8.77
N GLU A 141 5.09 -7.88 -8.58
CA GLU A 141 3.99 -8.46 -9.37
C GLU A 141 2.63 -7.84 -9.05
N CYS A 142 2.52 -7.03 -7.98
CA CYS A 142 1.27 -6.39 -7.57
C CYS A 142 0.93 -5.19 -8.46
N ALA A 143 -0.06 -5.34 -9.33
CA ALA A 143 -0.54 -4.29 -10.22
C ALA A 143 -1.85 -3.63 -9.75
N LEU A 144 -2.54 -4.18 -8.77
CA LEU A 144 -3.74 -3.56 -8.21
C LEU A 144 -3.72 -3.60 -6.69
N VAL A 145 -4.01 -2.47 -6.09
CA VAL A 145 -4.34 -2.36 -4.66
C VAL A 145 -5.76 -1.85 -4.52
N GLY A 146 -6.63 -2.66 -3.96
CA GLY A 146 -8.02 -2.30 -3.62
C GLY A 146 -8.14 -1.94 -2.14
N ILE A 147 -8.66 -0.76 -1.83
CA ILE A 147 -8.91 -0.31 -0.47
C ILE A 147 -10.41 -0.14 -0.27
N LEU A 148 -11.05 -1.09 0.39
CA LEU A 148 -12.48 -1.05 0.67
C LEU A 148 -12.78 -0.11 1.84
N ASP A 149 -13.94 0.54 1.79
CA ASP A 149 -14.37 1.48 2.83
C ASP A 149 -13.28 2.49 3.21
N ALA A 150 -12.67 3.12 2.22
CA ALA A 150 -11.54 4.02 2.42
C ALA A 150 -11.92 5.31 3.18
N ASP A 151 -13.20 5.67 3.20
CA ASP A 151 -13.76 6.83 3.90
C ASP A 151 -14.13 6.57 5.35
N LYS A 152 -14.04 5.33 5.82
CA LYS A 152 -14.28 5.00 7.24
C LYS A 152 -13.05 5.39 8.05
N GLU A 153 -13.06 6.62 8.57
CA GLU A 153 -11.94 7.18 9.33
C GLU A 153 -11.55 6.30 10.52
N GLY A 154 -10.25 6.16 10.73
CA GLY A 154 -9.66 5.36 11.78
C GLY A 154 -8.19 5.07 11.51
N PHE A 155 -7.53 4.34 12.41
CA PHE A 155 -6.11 4.03 12.31
C PHE A 155 -5.72 3.39 10.97
N LEU A 156 -6.55 2.45 10.46
CA LEU A 156 -6.31 1.74 9.21
C LEU A 156 -6.58 2.58 7.95
N ARG A 157 -7.22 3.72 8.08
CA ARG A 157 -7.56 4.67 6.99
C ARG A 157 -7.02 6.07 7.26
N SER A 158 -6.04 6.19 8.16
CA SER A 158 -5.28 7.42 8.34
C SER A 158 -4.47 7.76 7.07
N GLU A 159 -4.12 9.02 6.91
CA GLU A 159 -3.26 9.50 5.81
C GLU A 159 -2.00 8.63 5.65
N THR A 160 -1.30 8.37 6.75
CA THR A 160 -0.10 7.53 6.77
C THR A 160 -0.37 6.11 6.28
N SER A 161 -1.45 5.49 6.77
CA SER A 161 -1.85 4.15 6.36
C SER A 161 -2.18 4.08 4.87
N LEU A 162 -2.92 5.06 4.36
CA LEU A 162 -3.28 5.14 2.94
C LEU A 162 -2.03 5.31 2.06
N ILE A 163 -1.12 6.24 2.39
CA ILE A 163 0.14 6.45 1.65
C ILE A 163 0.96 5.15 1.59
N GLN A 164 1.09 4.44 2.70
CA GLN A 164 1.85 3.19 2.76
C GLN A 164 1.20 2.08 1.93
N THR A 165 -0.14 1.98 1.97
CA THR A 165 -0.88 0.98 1.19
C THR A 165 -0.81 1.27 -0.30
N ILE A 166 -1.01 2.52 -0.70
CA ILE A 166 -0.87 2.99 -2.09
C ILE A 166 0.52 2.64 -2.63
N GLY A 167 1.56 2.84 -1.83
CA GLY A 167 2.94 2.54 -2.19
C GLY A 167 3.22 1.06 -2.49
N ARG A 168 2.32 0.13 -2.16
CA ARG A 168 2.51 -1.30 -2.49
C ARG A 168 2.39 -1.58 -3.99
N ALA A 169 1.62 -0.80 -4.73
CA ALA A 169 1.55 -0.89 -6.20
C ALA A 169 2.65 -0.10 -6.93
N ALA A 170 3.49 0.64 -6.22
CA ALA A 170 4.49 1.54 -6.80
C ALA A 170 5.71 0.83 -7.42
N ARG A 171 5.79 -0.49 -7.34
CA ARG A 171 6.87 -1.30 -7.92
C ARG A 171 6.47 -2.01 -9.20
N ASN A 172 5.21 -1.88 -9.61
CA ASN A 172 4.69 -2.41 -10.86
C ASN A 172 4.43 -1.24 -11.82
N LEU A 173 4.79 -1.43 -13.09
CA LEU A 173 4.59 -0.41 -14.12
C LEU A 173 3.11 -0.18 -14.42
N GLU A 174 2.34 -1.26 -14.38
CA GLU A 174 0.88 -1.27 -14.55
C GLU A 174 0.14 -1.04 -13.22
N GLY A 175 0.90 -0.63 -12.20
CA GLY A 175 0.36 -0.44 -10.85
C GLY A 175 -0.72 0.62 -10.79
N LYS A 176 -1.88 0.28 -10.23
CA LYS A 176 -2.96 1.22 -9.92
C LYS A 176 -3.56 0.96 -8.55
N VAL A 177 -4.21 1.96 -8.00
CA VAL A 177 -4.89 1.86 -6.71
C VAL A 177 -6.32 2.35 -6.85
N ILE A 178 -7.25 1.60 -6.27
CA ILE A 178 -8.67 1.99 -6.20
C ILE A 178 -9.05 2.16 -4.74
N LEU A 179 -9.52 3.35 -4.39
CA LEU A 179 -10.10 3.68 -3.10
C LEU A 179 -11.62 3.65 -3.23
N TYR A 180 -12.27 2.72 -2.56
CA TYR A 180 -13.73 2.69 -2.52
C TYR A 180 -14.23 3.58 -1.38
N ALA A 181 -14.87 4.69 -1.73
CA ALA A 181 -15.28 5.71 -0.78
C ALA A 181 -16.49 6.49 -1.33
N ASP A 182 -17.48 6.74 -0.48
CA ASP A 182 -18.62 7.61 -0.81
C ASP A 182 -18.32 9.09 -0.50
N LYS A 183 -17.30 9.34 0.33
CA LYS A 183 -16.87 10.68 0.73
C LYS A 183 -15.34 10.79 0.70
N GLU A 184 -14.85 11.87 0.12
CA GLU A 184 -13.43 12.21 0.21
C GLU A 184 -13.10 12.81 1.58
N THR A 185 -12.60 11.99 2.49
CA THR A 185 -12.12 12.44 3.80
C THR A 185 -10.83 13.25 3.67
N LYS A 186 -10.47 13.96 4.76
CA LYS A 186 -9.19 14.70 4.80
C LYS A 186 -7.99 13.76 4.59
N SER A 187 -8.04 12.57 5.17
CA SER A 187 -6.98 11.55 5.02
C SER A 187 -6.83 11.10 3.57
N ILE A 188 -7.93 10.86 2.86
CA ILE A 188 -7.92 10.50 1.43
C ILE A 188 -7.31 11.63 0.60
N LYS A 189 -7.79 12.87 0.77
CA LYS A 189 -7.30 14.03 0.04
C LYS A 189 -5.80 14.26 0.22
N ASN A 190 -5.32 14.16 1.45
CA ASN A 190 -3.90 14.33 1.75
C ASN A 190 -3.05 13.20 1.15
N ALA A 191 -3.51 11.94 1.26
CA ALA A 191 -2.79 10.80 0.72
C ALA A 191 -2.68 10.88 -0.81
N ILE A 192 -3.75 11.23 -1.51
CA ILE A 192 -3.73 11.42 -2.96
C ILE A 192 -2.82 12.58 -3.34
N LYS A 193 -2.95 13.74 -2.69
CA LYS A 193 -2.12 14.91 -2.95
C LYS A 193 -0.63 14.59 -2.80
N GLU A 194 -0.25 13.85 -1.77
CA GLU A 194 1.14 13.47 -1.55
C GLU A 194 1.61 12.45 -2.60
N THR A 195 0.79 11.48 -2.97
CA THR A 195 1.10 10.53 -4.03
C THR A 195 1.29 11.23 -5.37
N ASP A 196 0.41 12.14 -5.73
CA ASP A 196 0.49 12.93 -6.96
C ASP A 196 1.72 13.84 -6.98
N ARG A 197 2.07 14.45 -5.84
CA ARG A 197 3.29 15.25 -5.69
C ARG A 197 4.53 14.41 -5.98
N ARG A 198 4.65 13.23 -5.37
CA ARG A 198 5.78 12.32 -5.59
C ARG A 198 5.82 11.83 -7.04
N ARG A 199 4.68 11.48 -7.59
CA ARG A 199 4.53 11.09 -8.99
C ARG A 199 5.03 12.18 -9.94
N ALA A 200 4.62 13.43 -9.75
CA ALA A 200 5.05 14.56 -10.57
C ALA A 200 6.56 14.78 -10.52
N ILE A 201 7.18 14.70 -9.34
CA ILE A 201 8.63 14.82 -9.16
C ILE A 201 9.36 13.71 -9.94
N GLN A 202 8.91 12.45 -9.83
CA GLN A 202 9.53 11.32 -10.51
C GLN A 202 9.39 11.43 -12.04
N VAL A 203 8.21 11.81 -12.53
CA VAL A 203 7.96 12.03 -13.97
C VAL A 203 8.88 13.10 -14.52
N ALA A 204 9.00 14.23 -13.83
CA ALA A 204 9.89 15.32 -14.24
C ALA A 204 11.37 14.88 -14.27
N TYR A 205 11.79 14.11 -13.29
CA TYR A 205 13.13 13.54 -13.23
C TYR A 205 13.37 12.57 -14.39
N ASN A 206 12.47 11.64 -14.64
CA ASN A 206 12.57 10.67 -15.73
C ASN A 206 12.71 11.39 -17.08
N LYS A 207 11.87 12.39 -17.32
CA LYS A 207 11.92 13.20 -18.54
C LYS A 207 13.25 13.94 -18.70
N LYS A 208 13.76 14.54 -17.62
CA LYS A 208 15.03 15.28 -17.62
C LYS A 208 16.23 14.38 -17.92
N HIS A 209 16.22 13.15 -17.43
CA HIS A 209 17.32 12.20 -17.54
C HIS A 209 17.15 11.19 -18.66
N ASN A 210 16.13 11.35 -19.54
CA ASN A 210 15.79 10.40 -20.60
C ASN A 210 15.66 8.96 -20.10
N ILE A 211 15.20 8.80 -18.86
CA ILE A 211 14.85 7.51 -18.32
C ILE A 211 13.52 7.15 -18.99
N LEU A 212 13.58 6.28 -19.99
CA LEU A 212 12.40 5.65 -20.54
C LEU A 212 11.77 4.85 -19.41
N SER A 213 10.75 5.42 -18.80
CA SER A 213 9.87 4.60 -17.98
C SER A 213 9.37 3.51 -18.92
N LEU A 214 9.53 2.25 -18.56
CA LEU A 214 9.09 1.08 -19.32
C LEU A 214 7.58 1.10 -19.69
N ILE A 215 6.89 2.20 -19.39
CA ILE A 215 5.50 2.48 -19.77
C ILE A 215 5.31 2.60 -21.30
N HIS A 216 6.37 2.60 -22.09
CA HIS A 216 6.33 2.81 -23.54
C HIS A 216 7.08 1.73 -24.34
N ILE A 217 7.26 0.53 -23.77
CA ILE A 217 7.74 -0.62 -24.55
C ILE A 217 6.59 -1.60 -24.72
#